data_6baaca7066f43efed9b1a4b9958af249
#
_entry.id   6baaca7066f43efed9b1a4b9958af249
#
_cell.length_a   1.000
_cell.length_b   1.000
_cell.length_c   1.000
_cell.angle_alpha   90.00
_cell.angle_beta   90.00
_cell.angle_gamma   90.00
#
_symmetry.space_group_name_H-M   'P 1'
#
loop_
_entity.id
_entity.type
_entity.pdbx_description
1 polymer ?
#
loop_
_entity_poly.entity_id
_entity_poly.type
_entity_poly.pdbx_seq_one_letter_code
_entity_poly.pdbx_strand_id
1 'polypeptide(L)'
;MNSITASLLVAACIFAGGLTGLYLNRILPERYLTRETQDVIKLGIGMLSVLASLVLGLLIATAKTSYDSTDRAIRSYAAELALLNEVLRDYGGDASVAHDLLRSYTVRLLQDGWPKGGGRPAILEDEETRLLLEHVREAIRALKPIDDGQKSLQVQAIDVNFNLLRQRWLLIEQQGPSVQRVVLVILVSWVMVIFASFGMNAPRNSTVLVAFLICSLAIGGAIFLILEMDRPLDGVMQISSWPMENALAHMIW
;
A
#
# COMPACT_ATOMS: atom_id res chain seq x y z
N MET A 1 0.77 14.21 2.68
CA MET A 1 -0.12 14.25 3.85
C MET A 1 -0.07 12.86 4.48
N ASN A 2 0.25 12.74 5.76
CA ASN A 2 0.36 11.44 6.42
C ASN A 2 -1.03 10.77 6.47
N SER A 3 -1.08 9.43 6.38
CA SER A 3 -2.36 8.66 6.42
C SER A 3 -3.17 8.99 7.69
N ILE A 4 -2.48 9.19 8.82
CA ILE A 4 -3.09 9.59 10.11
C ILE A 4 -3.78 10.96 10.00
N THR A 5 -3.11 11.97 9.44
CA THR A 5 -3.71 13.31 9.32
C THR A 5 -4.89 13.33 8.35
N ALA A 6 -4.81 12.55 7.27
CA ALA A 6 -5.90 12.42 6.31
C ALA A 6 -7.12 11.74 6.94
N SER A 7 -6.93 10.64 7.67
CA SER A 7 -8.03 9.90 8.31
C SER A 7 -8.70 10.70 9.44
N LEU A 8 -7.91 11.43 10.24
CA LEU A 8 -8.45 12.33 11.26
C LEU A 8 -9.27 13.49 10.65
N LEU A 9 -8.79 14.06 9.55
CA LEU A 9 -9.53 15.08 8.83
C LEU A 9 -10.85 14.53 8.29
N VAL A 10 -10.85 13.32 7.74
CA VAL A 10 -12.08 12.66 7.28
C VAL A 10 -13.03 12.41 8.45
N ALA A 11 -12.54 11.88 9.57
CA ALA A 11 -13.37 11.68 10.77
C ALA A 11 -13.99 13.02 11.27
N ALA A 12 -13.20 14.10 11.28
CA ALA A 12 -13.68 15.42 11.65
C ALA A 12 -14.75 15.95 10.68
N CYS A 13 -14.57 15.75 9.38
CA CYS A 13 -15.57 16.12 8.37
C CYS A 13 -16.88 15.36 8.55
N ILE A 14 -16.82 14.04 8.79
CA ILE A 14 -18.01 13.21 9.02
C ILE A 14 -18.73 13.64 10.31
N PHE A 15 -17.98 13.86 11.39
CA PHE A 15 -18.54 14.37 12.64
C PHE A 15 -19.21 15.74 12.47
N ALA A 16 -18.54 16.66 11.74
CA ALA A 16 -19.10 17.97 11.40
C ALA A 16 -20.38 17.84 10.57
N GLY A 17 -20.48 16.86 9.68
CA GLY A 17 -21.70 16.51 8.96
C GLY A 17 -22.85 16.19 9.92
N GLY A 18 -22.62 15.37 10.94
CA GLY A 18 -23.60 15.05 11.98
C GLY A 18 -24.02 16.27 12.79
N LEU A 19 -23.07 17.13 13.18
CA LEU A 19 -23.36 18.40 13.87
C LEU A 19 -24.16 19.35 12.99
N THR A 20 -23.84 19.45 11.71
CA THR A 20 -24.58 20.25 10.73
C THR A 20 -26.03 19.79 10.65
N GLY A 21 -26.27 18.47 10.64
CA GLY A 21 -27.63 17.91 10.70
C GLY A 21 -28.39 18.30 11.97
N LEU A 22 -27.76 18.21 13.14
CA LEU A 22 -28.33 18.65 14.41
C LEU A 22 -28.67 20.17 14.40
N TYR A 23 -27.83 20.96 13.74
CA TYR A 23 -28.04 22.39 13.59
C TYR A 23 -29.18 22.72 12.60
N LEU A 24 -29.21 22.02 11.44
CA LEU A 24 -30.29 22.19 10.45
C LEU A 24 -31.67 21.87 11.04
N ASN A 25 -31.78 20.83 11.86
CA ASN A 25 -33.03 20.53 12.58
C ASN A 25 -33.53 21.67 13.45
N ARG A 26 -32.67 22.62 13.82
CA ARG A 26 -33.09 23.84 14.58
C ARG A 26 -33.66 24.95 13.70
N ILE A 27 -33.16 25.05 12.46
CA ILE A 27 -33.42 26.18 11.58
C ILE A 27 -34.57 25.85 10.61
N LEU A 28 -34.73 24.58 10.23
CA LEU A 28 -35.76 24.20 9.28
C LEU A 28 -37.16 24.36 9.91
N PRO A 29 -38.08 25.08 9.22
CA PRO A 29 -39.47 25.17 9.63
C PRO A 29 -40.13 23.78 9.65
N GLU A 30 -41.00 23.51 10.62
CA GLU A 30 -41.71 22.24 10.80
C GLU A 30 -42.45 21.79 9.54
N ARG A 31 -42.87 22.69 8.67
CA ARG A 31 -43.56 22.39 7.40
C ARG A 31 -42.70 21.54 6.43
N TYR A 32 -41.37 21.55 6.57
CA TYR A 32 -40.44 20.73 5.76
C TYR A 32 -40.06 19.43 6.44
N LEU A 33 -40.42 19.23 7.71
CA LEU A 33 -40.12 18.06 8.52
C LEU A 33 -41.36 17.19 8.75
N THR A 34 -42.30 17.17 7.80
CA THR A 34 -43.47 16.29 7.87
C THR A 34 -43.04 14.81 7.94
N ARG A 35 -43.85 13.97 8.56
CA ARG A 35 -43.57 12.50 8.66
C ARG A 35 -43.32 11.88 7.29
N GLU A 36 -44.12 12.26 6.31
CA GLU A 36 -44.00 11.76 4.93
C GLU A 36 -42.65 12.15 4.31
N THR A 37 -42.21 13.41 4.49
CA THR A 37 -40.90 13.86 4.01
C THR A 37 -39.75 13.11 4.71
N GLN A 38 -39.84 12.93 6.04
CA GLN A 38 -38.84 12.18 6.80
C GLN A 38 -38.74 10.72 6.35
N ASP A 39 -39.86 10.08 6.01
CA ASP A 39 -39.87 8.68 5.58
C ASP A 39 -39.22 8.51 4.20
N VAL A 40 -39.45 9.45 3.26
CA VAL A 40 -38.76 9.46 1.96
C VAL A 40 -37.25 9.67 2.14
N ILE A 41 -36.86 10.62 3.01
CA ILE A 41 -35.43 10.87 3.31
C ILE A 41 -34.79 9.61 3.92
N LYS A 42 -35.44 8.96 4.90
CA LYS A 42 -34.93 7.73 5.51
C LYS A 42 -34.72 6.61 4.51
N LEU A 43 -35.64 6.43 3.56
CA LEU A 43 -35.49 5.45 2.49
C LEU A 43 -34.28 5.78 1.60
N GLY A 44 -34.16 7.02 1.14
CA GLY A 44 -33.03 7.45 0.32
C GLY A 44 -31.68 7.30 1.04
N ILE A 45 -31.61 7.70 2.31
CA ILE A 45 -30.39 7.54 3.13
C ILE A 45 -30.10 6.06 3.42
N GLY A 46 -31.12 5.22 3.59
CA GLY A 46 -30.94 3.78 3.70
C GLY A 46 -30.27 3.19 2.45
N MET A 47 -30.75 3.55 1.26
CA MET A 47 -30.12 3.14 -0.01
C MET A 47 -28.69 3.66 -0.14
N LEU A 48 -28.45 4.93 0.19
CA LEU A 48 -27.11 5.53 0.16
C LEU A 48 -26.16 4.85 1.15
N SER A 49 -26.66 4.45 2.33
CA SER A 49 -25.87 3.72 3.34
C SER A 49 -25.42 2.35 2.84
N VAL A 50 -26.30 1.63 2.15
CA VAL A 50 -25.95 0.34 1.53
C VAL A 50 -24.88 0.52 0.45
N LEU A 51 -25.04 1.52 -0.42
CA LEU A 51 -24.06 1.83 -1.46
C LEU A 51 -22.71 2.24 -0.86
N ALA A 52 -22.72 3.12 0.15
CA ALA A 52 -21.51 3.55 0.82
C ALA A 52 -20.77 2.36 1.50
N SER A 53 -21.51 1.46 2.14
CA SER A 53 -20.94 0.26 2.77
C SER A 53 -20.33 -0.67 1.73
N LEU A 54 -21.00 -0.87 0.58
CA LEU A 54 -20.47 -1.69 -0.51
C LEU A 54 -19.19 -1.11 -1.09
N VAL A 55 -19.17 0.21 -1.36
CA VAL A 55 -17.99 0.91 -1.89
C VAL A 55 -16.85 0.87 -0.90
N LEU A 56 -17.11 1.11 0.40
CA LEU A 56 -16.10 1.02 1.45
C LEU A 56 -15.49 -0.39 1.52
N GLY A 57 -16.34 -1.43 1.49
CA GLY A 57 -15.90 -2.83 1.49
C GLY A 57 -15.03 -3.15 0.27
N LEU A 58 -15.42 -2.66 -0.92
CA LEU A 58 -14.64 -2.83 -2.14
C LEU A 58 -13.29 -2.11 -2.07
N LEU A 59 -13.23 -0.89 -1.53
CA LEU A 59 -11.99 -0.15 -1.36
C LEU A 59 -11.02 -0.87 -0.40
N ILE A 60 -11.53 -1.40 0.73
CA ILE A 60 -10.71 -2.19 1.66
C ILE A 60 -10.18 -3.45 0.98
N ALA A 61 -11.03 -4.17 0.24
CA ALA A 61 -10.63 -5.38 -0.49
C ALA A 61 -9.56 -5.07 -1.55
N THR A 62 -9.73 -3.99 -2.31
CA THR A 62 -8.76 -3.55 -3.34
C THR A 62 -7.42 -3.16 -2.70
N ALA A 63 -7.43 -2.34 -1.65
CA ALA A 63 -6.22 -1.94 -0.94
C ALA A 63 -5.49 -3.16 -0.34
N LYS A 64 -6.23 -4.08 0.27
CA LYS A 64 -5.67 -5.34 0.81
C LYS A 64 -5.06 -6.21 -0.28
N THR A 65 -5.73 -6.38 -1.41
CA THR A 65 -5.23 -7.17 -2.54
C THR A 65 -3.95 -6.56 -3.11
N SER A 66 -3.88 -5.24 -3.25
CA SER A 66 -2.69 -4.52 -3.70
C SER A 66 -1.52 -4.72 -2.72
N TYR A 67 -1.77 -4.54 -1.42
CA TYR A 67 -0.77 -4.78 -0.37
C TYR A 67 -0.22 -6.21 -0.41
N ASP A 68 -1.10 -7.23 -0.46
CA ASP A 68 -0.69 -8.64 -0.51
C ASP A 68 0.03 -8.99 -1.82
N SER A 69 -0.31 -8.32 -2.93
CA SER A 69 0.39 -8.49 -4.21
C SER A 69 1.83 -7.97 -4.11
N THR A 70 2.03 -6.80 -3.50
CA THR A 70 3.37 -6.23 -3.29
C THR A 70 4.20 -7.08 -2.33
N ASP A 71 3.62 -7.58 -1.23
CA ASP A 71 4.32 -8.49 -0.30
C ASP A 71 4.80 -9.76 -1.01
N ARG A 72 3.93 -10.38 -1.81
CA ARG A 72 4.29 -11.55 -2.62
C ARG A 72 5.39 -11.25 -3.65
N ALA A 73 5.32 -10.10 -4.30
CA ALA A 73 6.32 -9.68 -5.28
C ALA A 73 7.69 -9.48 -4.62
N ILE A 74 7.76 -8.88 -3.42
CA ILE A 74 9.01 -8.72 -2.66
C ILE A 74 9.57 -10.08 -2.24
N ARG A 75 8.74 -11.01 -1.79
CA ARG A 75 9.17 -12.39 -1.44
C ARG A 75 9.70 -13.14 -2.65
N SER A 76 9.02 -13.04 -3.79
CA SER A 76 9.47 -13.64 -5.04
C SER A 76 10.81 -13.05 -5.50
N TYR A 77 10.96 -11.74 -5.37
CA TYR A 77 12.20 -11.03 -5.70
C TYR A 77 13.39 -11.49 -4.82
N ALA A 78 13.15 -11.62 -3.52
CA ALA A 78 14.15 -12.13 -2.59
C ALA A 78 14.56 -13.57 -2.90
N ALA A 79 13.61 -14.42 -3.32
CA ALA A 79 13.90 -15.79 -3.73
C ALA A 79 14.75 -15.85 -5.00
N GLU A 80 14.49 -14.99 -5.99
CA GLU A 80 15.31 -14.89 -7.21
C GLU A 80 16.73 -14.38 -6.91
N LEU A 81 16.88 -13.43 -5.96
CA LEU A 81 18.21 -13.00 -5.50
C LEU A 81 19.00 -14.15 -4.86
N ALA A 82 18.34 -14.95 -4.01
CA ALA A 82 18.96 -16.12 -3.40
C ALA A 82 19.31 -17.18 -4.44
N LEU A 83 18.45 -17.41 -5.43
CA LEU A 83 18.71 -18.34 -6.53
C LEU A 83 19.90 -17.89 -7.37
N LEU A 84 19.98 -16.59 -7.74
CA LEU A 84 21.14 -16.07 -8.48
C LEU A 84 22.44 -16.26 -7.69
N ASN A 85 22.40 -16.00 -6.39
CA ASN A 85 23.55 -16.23 -5.51
C ASN A 85 23.98 -17.70 -5.51
N GLU A 86 23.05 -18.65 -5.45
CA GLU A 86 23.35 -20.09 -5.48
C GLU A 86 23.99 -20.50 -6.82
N VAL A 87 23.41 -20.04 -7.94
CA VAL A 87 23.96 -20.32 -9.28
C VAL A 87 25.39 -19.77 -9.45
N LEU A 88 25.64 -18.55 -8.94
CA LEU A 88 27.00 -17.97 -8.99
C LEU A 88 27.99 -18.70 -8.10
N ARG A 89 27.56 -19.19 -6.94
CA ARG A 89 28.37 -20.01 -6.05
C ARG A 89 28.72 -21.35 -6.67
N ASP A 90 27.77 -22.00 -7.33
CA ASP A 90 27.97 -23.28 -8.01
C ASP A 90 28.87 -23.14 -9.24
N TYR A 91 28.90 -21.98 -9.89
CA TYR A 91 29.82 -21.66 -10.98
C TYR A 91 31.28 -21.67 -10.49
N GLY A 92 31.54 -21.24 -9.26
CA GLY A 92 32.84 -21.25 -8.60
C GLY A 92 33.53 -19.89 -8.51
N GLY A 93 34.80 -19.89 -8.08
CA GLY A 93 35.56 -18.69 -7.73
C GLY A 93 35.64 -17.60 -8.81
N ASP A 94 35.58 -17.99 -10.09
CA ASP A 94 35.60 -17.04 -11.21
C ASP A 94 34.38 -16.10 -11.23
N ALA A 95 33.27 -16.49 -10.57
CA ALA A 95 32.06 -15.65 -10.43
C ALA A 95 32.09 -14.70 -9.23
N SER A 96 33.20 -14.60 -8.48
CA SER A 96 33.34 -13.77 -7.29
C SER A 96 32.96 -12.29 -7.53
N VAL A 97 33.37 -11.73 -8.66
CA VAL A 97 33.05 -10.32 -9.02
C VAL A 97 31.54 -10.13 -9.20
N ALA A 98 30.86 -11.06 -9.87
CA ALA A 98 29.40 -11.02 -10.05
C ALA A 98 28.67 -11.18 -8.72
N HIS A 99 29.17 -12.06 -7.85
CA HIS A 99 28.65 -12.27 -6.50
C HIS A 99 28.78 -11.01 -5.62
N ASP A 100 29.95 -10.36 -5.59
CA ASP A 100 30.18 -9.14 -4.80
C ASP A 100 29.30 -7.99 -5.28
N LEU A 101 29.10 -7.85 -6.59
CA LEU A 101 28.17 -6.88 -7.17
C LEU A 101 26.73 -7.18 -6.79
N LEU A 102 26.30 -8.45 -6.82
CA LEU A 102 24.96 -8.87 -6.41
C LEU A 102 24.72 -8.58 -4.93
N ARG A 103 25.71 -8.86 -4.08
CA ARG A 103 25.64 -8.54 -2.65
C ARG A 103 25.53 -7.03 -2.42
N SER A 104 26.35 -6.23 -3.11
CA SER A 104 26.33 -4.77 -3.04
C SER A 104 24.99 -4.21 -3.50
N TYR A 105 24.43 -4.75 -4.58
CA TYR A 105 23.09 -4.46 -5.07
C TYR A 105 22.02 -4.72 -4.00
N THR A 106 22.04 -5.90 -3.37
CA THR A 106 21.07 -6.30 -2.35
C THR A 106 21.15 -5.43 -1.11
N VAL A 107 22.36 -5.06 -0.66
CA VAL A 107 22.56 -4.12 0.46
C VAL A 107 21.96 -2.76 0.12
N ARG A 108 22.24 -2.22 -1.07
CA ARG A 108 21.71 -0.92 -1.51
C ARG A 108 20.19 -0.93 -1.59
N LEU A 109 19.62 -1.97 -2.21
CA LEU A 109 18.18 -2.14 -2.32
C LEU A 109 17.47 -2.18 -0.96
N LEU A 110 18.08 -2.83 0.05
CA LEU A 110 17.59 -2.83 1.43
C LEU A 110 17.64 -1.44 2.07
N GLN A 111 18.69 -0.67 1.83
CA GLN A 111 18.84 0.68 2.38
C GLN A 111 17.83 1.65 1.76
N ASP A 112 17.57 1.54 0.47
CA ASP A 112 16.66 2.41 -0.27
C ASP A 112 15.18 2.03 -0.06
N GLY A 113 14.88 0.74 -0.01
CA GLY A 113 13.52 0.23 0.18
C GLY A 113 13.02 0.26 1.63
N TRP A 114 13.95 0.13 2.61
CA TRP A 114 13.63 0.16 4.05
C TRP A 114 14.58 1.09 4.81
N PRO A 115 14.48 2.41 4.62
CA PRO A 115 15.38 3.36 5.25
C PRO A 115 15.23 3.34 6.77
N LYS A 116 16.29 2.99 7.49
CA LYS A 116 16.34 3.04 8.95
C LYS A 116 16.31 4.50 9.41
N GLY A 117 15.24 4.90 10.10
CA GLY A 117 15.16 6.25 10.69
C GLY A 117 13.95 7.10 10.29
N GLY A 118 13.00 6.59 9.53
CA GLY A 118 11.66 7.21 9.34
C GLY A 118 11.61 8.57 8.63
N GLY A 119 12.71 9.04 8.03
CA GLY A 119 12.78 10.38 7.44
C GLY A 119 12.84 10.44 5.90
N ARG A 120 13.06 9.32 5.23
CA ARG A 120 13.08 9.24 3.76
C ARG A 120 12.00 8.29 3.28
N PRO A 121 11.28 8.64 2.19
CA PRO A 121 10.39 7.69 1.55
C PRO A 121 11.21 6.52 0.97
N ALA A 122 10.62 5.35 0.92
CA ALA A 122 11.20 4.20 0.23
C ALA A 122 11.37 4.52 -1.27
N ILE A 123 12.56 4.34 -1.80
CA ILE A 123 12.89 4.61 -3.19
C ILE A 123 13.33 3.28 -3.82
N LEU A 124 12.49 2.68 -4.66
CA LEU A 124 12.88 1.51 -5.46
C LEU A 124 13.44 1.92 -6.84
N GLU A 125 13.09 3.10 -7.32
CA GLU A 125 13.57 3.66 -8.58
C GLU A 125 14.79 4.54 -8.33
N ASP A 126 15.93 3.93 -7.93
CA ASP A 126 17.21 4.59 -7.82
C ASP A 126 18.13 4.18 -8.98
N GLU A 127 18.77 5.18 -9.62
CA GLU A 127 19.64 4.99 -10.78
C GLU A 127 20.89 4.20 -10.40
N GLU A 128 21.49 4.45 -9.23
CA GLU A 128 22.67 3.71 -8.78
C GLU A 128 22.33 2.23 -8.56
N THR A 129 21.17 1.92 -7.96
CA THR A 129 20.69 0.56 -7.76
C THR A 129 20.39 -0.13 -9.08
N ARG A 130 19.90 0.60 -10.09
CA ARG A 130 19.71 0.09 -11.45
C ARG A 130 21.05 -0.28 -12.11
N LEU A 131 22.02 0.61 -12.02
CA LEU A 131 23.35 0.39 -12.59
C LEU A 131 24.08 -0.81 -11.95
N LEU A 132 23.95 -0.99 -10.63
CA LEU A 132 24.53 -2.17 -9.96
C LEU A 132 24.00 -3.47 -10.54
N LEU A 133 22.70 -3.59 -10.79
CA LEU A 133 22.12 -4.80 -11.37
C LEU A 133 22.52 -5.00 -12.83
N GLU A 134 22.79 -3.94 -13.60
CA GLU A 134 23.39 -4.00 -14.93
C GLU A 134 24.83 -4.50 -14.88
N HIS A 135 25.62 -3.99 -13.95
CA HIS A 135 27.00 -4.47 -13.74
C HIS A 135 27.06 -5.94 -13.34
N VAL A 136 26.11 -6.43 -12.52
CA VAL A 136 25.98 -7.87 -12.24
C VAL A 136 25.82 -8.64 -13.55
N ARG A 137 24.92 -8.20 -14.44
CA ARG A 137 24.70 -8.83 -15.73
C ARG A 137 25.96 -8.82 -16.62
N GLU A 138 26.67 -7.72 -16.65
CA GLU A 138 27.91 -7.60 -17.41
C GLU A 138 28.99 -8.54 -16.87
N ALA A 139 29.12 -8.62 -15.54
CA ALA A 139 30.06 -9.54 -14.90
C ALA A 139 29.72 -11.02 -15.23
N ILE A 140 28.44 -11.39 -15.18
CA ILE A 140 27.99 -12.74 -15.57
C ILE A 140 28.32 -13.04 -17.05
N ARG A 141 28.13 -12.09 -17.95
CA ARG A 141 28.45 -12.26 -19.38
C ARG A 141 29.95 -12.31 -19.66
N ALA A 142 30.76 -11.71 -18.81
CA ALA A 142 32.22 -11.72 -18.93
C ALA A 142 32.85 -13.06 -18.45
N LEU A 143 32.08 -13.92 -17.78
CA LEU A 143 32.54 -15.25 -17.34
C LEU A 143 32.98 -16.10 -18.55
N LYS A 144 34.05 -16.84 -18.38
CA LYS A 144 34.63 -17.74 -19.41
C LYS A 144 34.45 -19.18 -18.96
N PRO A 145 33.34 -19.85 -19.29
CA PRO A 145 33.11 -21.23 -18.89
C PRO A 145 34.16 -22.15 -19.48
N ILE A 146 34.67 -23.04 -18.65
CA ILE A 146 35.73 -24.03 -19.04
C ILE A 146 35.08 -25.31 -19.53
N ASP A 147 33.88 -25.63 -19.06
CA ASP A 147 33.15 -26.85 -19.42
C ASP A 147 31.66 -26.56 -19.70
N ASP A 148 30.92 -27.57 -20.15
CA ASP A 148 29.51 -27.46 -20.47
C ASP A 148 28.64 -27.23 -19.21
N GLY A 149 29.09 -27.68 -18.03
CA GLY A 149 28.43 -27.43 -16.76
C GLY A 149 28.45 -25.96 -16.41
N GLN A 150 29.64 -25.33 -16.43
CA GLN A 150 29.78 -23.88 -16.21
C GLN A 150 29.06 -23.06 -17.27
N LYS A 151 29.04 -23.51 -18.53
CA LYS A 151 28.27 -22.85 -19.59
C LYS A 151 26.77 -22.88 -19.30
N SER A 152 26.24 -24.00 -18.80
CA SER A 152 24.85 -24.12 -18.40
C SER A 152 24.53 -23.17 -17.22
N LEU A 153 25.38 -23.12 -16.20
CA LEU A 153 25.25 -22.23 -15.05
C LEU A 153 25.28 -20.73 -15.46
N GLN A 154 26.18 -20.37 -16.41
CA GLN A 154 26.22 -19.01 -16.94
C GLN A 154 24.90 -18.63 -17.62
N VAL A 155 24.33 -19.49 -18.45
CA VAL A 155 23.04 -19.27 -19.12
C VAL A 155 21.94 -19.10 -18.06
N GLN A 156 21.88 -19.99 -17.07
CA GLN A 156 20.93 -19.92 -15.98
C GLN A 156 21.08 -18.63 -15.18
N ALA A 157 22.28 -18.17 -14.86
CA ALA A 157 22.54 -16.92 -14.17
C ALA A 157 22.03 -15.71 -14.97
N ILE A 158 22.22 -15.71 -16.31
CA ILE A 158 21.69 -14.67 -17.20
C ILE A 158 20.16 -14.64 -17.17
N ASP A 159 19.51 -15.79 -17.22
CA ASP A 159 18.04 -15.92 -17.20
C ASP A 159 17.46 -15.44 -15.86
N VAL A 160 18.06 -15.84 -14.74
CA VAL A 160 17.65 -15.38 -13.40
C VAL A 160 17.86 -13.85 -13.26
N ASN A 161 18.98 -13.33 -13.75
CA ASN A 161 19.22 -11.88 -13.75
C ASN A 161 18.18 -11.12 -14.60
N PHE A 162 17.79 -11.68 -15.74
CA PHE A 162 16.71 -11.10 -16.57
C PHE A 162 15.36 -11.09 -15.83
N ASN A 163 15.03 -12.17 -15.12
CA ASN A 163 13.84 -12.24 -14.28
C ASN A 163 13.87 -11.20 -13.16
N LEU A 164 15.02 -10.99 -12.50
CA LEU A 164 15.20 -9.93 -11.51
C LEU A 164 14.93 -8.54 -12.08
N LEU A 165 15.47 -8.24 -13.27
CA LEU A 165 15.20 -6.99 -13.96
C LEU A 165 13.71 -6.79 -14.24
N ARG A 166 13.04 -7.82 -14.76
CA ARG A 166 11.61 -7.78 -15.04
C ARG A 166 10.78 -7.57 -13.77
N GLN A 167 11.09 -8.32 -12.71
CA GLN A 167 10.37 -8.18 -11.42
C GLN A 167 10.60 -6.82 -10.78
N ARG A 168 11.82 -6.26 -10.90
CA ARG A 168 12.10 -4.89 -10.44
C ARG A 168 11.19 -3.87 -11.11
N TRP A 169 11.03 -3.92 -12.43
CA TRP A 169 10.12 -3.03 -13.15
C TRP A 169 8.66 -3.19 -12.70
N LEU A 170 8.21 -4.42 -12.49
CA LEU A 170 6.86 -4.68 -11.98
C LEU A 170 6.67 -4.10 -10.56
N LEU A 171 7.68 -4.22 -9.69
CA LEU A 171 7.63 -3.62 -8.35
C LEU A 171 7.57 -2.09 -8.39
N ILE A 172 8.33 -1.45 -9.29
CA ILE A 172 8.31 0.01 -9.48
C ILE A 172 6.93 0.45 -9.98
N GLU A 173 6.36 -0.24 -10.97
CA GLU A 173 5.04 0.08 -11.53
C GLU A 173 3.92 -0.09 -10.51
N GLN A 174 4.02 -1.09 -9.62
CA GLN A 174 3.06 -1.32 -8.54
C GLN A 174 3.07 -0.26 -7.42
N GLN A 175 4.05 0.66 -7.40
CA GLN A 175 4.07 1.77 -6.43
C GLN A 175 3.01 2.85 -6.70
N GLY A 176 2.30 2.78 -7.82
CA GLY A 176 1.18 3.68 -8.10
C GLY A 176 0.03 3.52 -7.09
N PRO A 177 -0.73 4.60 -6.79
CA PRO A 177 -1.84 4.52 -5.86
C PRO A 177 -2.90 3.54 -6.37
N SER A 178 -3.22 2.51 -5.61
CA SER A 178 -4.24 1.51 -5.95
C SER A 178 -5.66 2.07 -5.77
N VAL A 179 -5.82 3.05 -4.89
CA VAL A 179 -7.09 3.70 -4.59
C VAL A 179 -7.16 5.08 -5.22
N GLN A 180 -8.12 5.27 -6.13
CA GLN A 180 -8.35 6.56 -6.75
C GLN A 180 -8.91 7.56 -5.72
N ARG A 181 -8.21 8.68 -5.52
CA ARG A 181 -8.62 9.74 -4.57
C ARG A 181 -10.05 10.25 -4.80
N VAL A 182 -10.50 10.27 -6.05
CA VAL A 182 -11.85 10.72 -6.41
C VAL A 182 -12.91 9.83 -5.78
N VAL A 183 -12.74 8.50 -5.80
CA VAL A 183 -13.69 7.55 -5.19
C VAL A 183 -13.77 7.76 -3.68
N LEU A 184 -12.63 8.00 -3.04
CA LEU A 184 -12.57 8.27 -1.60
C LEU A 184 -13.30 9.57 -1.24
N VAL A 185 -13.13 10.64 -2.02
CA VAL A 185 -13.85 11.93 -1.81
C VAL A 185 -15.36 11.74 -1.95
N ILE A 186 -15.80 11.00 -2.98
CA ILE A 186 -17.23 10.70 -3.18
C ILE A 186 -17.77 9.91 -1.99
N LEU A 187 -17.08 8.87 -1.55
CA LEU A 187 -17.49 8.07 -0.39
C LEU A 187 -17.62 8.93 0.87
N VAL A 188 -16.62 9.77 1.16
CA VAL A 188 -16.64 10.67 2.33
C VAL A 188 -17.83 11.62 2.24
N SER A 189 -18.13 12.19 1.06
CA SER A 189 -19.28 13.06 0.87
C SER A 189 -20.60 12.33 1.12
N TRP A 190 -20.76 11.09 0.68
CA TRP A 190 -21.94 10.27 0.96
C TRP A 190 -22.11 10.02 2.45
N VAL A 191 -21.03 9.64 3.13
CA VAL A 191 -21.07 9.41 4.58
C VAL A 191 -21.40 10.71 5.35
N MET A 192 -20.87 11.85 4.93
CA MET A 192 -21.24 13.15 5.52
C MET A 192 -22.75 13.45 5.38
N VAL A 193 -23.34 13.18 4.21
CA VAL A 193 -24.78 13.33 3.97
C VAL A 193 -25.60 12.38 4.86
N ILE A 194 -25.16 11.12 5.01
CA ILE A 194 -25.80 10.15 5.90
C ILE A 194 -25.78 10.65 7.34
N PHE A 195 -24.63 11.12 7.84
CA PHE A 195 -24.51 11.65 9.20
C PHE A 195 -25.32 12.93 9.40
N ALA A 196 -25.37 13.81 8.40
CA ALA A 196 -26.22 14.99 8.44
C ALA A 196 -27.70 14.61 8.56
N SER A 197 -28.16 13.62 7.82
CA SER A 197 -29.53 13.11 7.93
C SER A 197 -29.82 12.49 9.31
N PHE A 198 -28.87 11.71 9.86
CA PHE A 198 -29.01 11.20 11.23
C PHE A 198 -29.10 12.35 12.24
N GLY A 199 -28.27 13.39 12.10
CA GLY A 199 -28.32 14.58 12.94
C GLY A 199 -29.67 15.31 12.89
N MET A 200 -30.28 15.40 11.70
CA MET A 200 -31.61 16.03 11.55
C MET A 200 -32.72 15.26 12.28
N ASN A 201 -32.58 13.97 12.44
CA ASN A 201 -33.61 13.13 13.08
C ASN A 201 -33.27 12.76 14.54
N ALA A 202 -32.11 13.14 15.06
CA ALA A 202 -31.63 12.74 16.38
C ALA A 202 -32.08 13.72 17.49
N PRO A 203 -32.40 13.21 18.71
CA PRO A 203 -32.60 14.04 19.87
C PRO A 203 -31.29 14.70 20.30
N ARG A 204 -31.37 15.93 20.83
CA ARG A 204 -30.19 16.69 21.27
C ARG A 204 -29.76 16.27 22.66
N ASN A 205 -28.99 15.24 22.75
CA ASN A 205 -28.40 14.79 24.01
C ASN A 205 -26.91 14.43 23.82
N SER A 206 -26.19 14.41 24.94
CA SER A 206 -24.75 14.06 24.92
C SER A 206 -24.50 12.67 24.37
N THR A 207 -25.43 11.74 24.53
CA THR A 207 -25.31 10.36 24.06
C THR A 207 -25.21 10.31 22.53
N VAL A 208 -26.00 11.13 21.81
CA VAL A 208 -25.95 11.23 20.34
C VAL A 208 -24.60 11.80 19.89
N LEU A 209 -24.07 12.82 20.58
CA LEU A 209 -22.77 13.39 20.25
C LEU A 209 -21.65 12.35 20.41
N VAL A 210 -21.68 11.58 21.51
CA VAL A 210 -20.71 10.50 21.75
C VAL A 210 -20.84 9.41 20.68
N ALA A 211 -22.06 9.01 20.33
CA ALA A 211 -22.30 8.03 19.26
C ALA A 211 -21.75 8.52 17.90
N PHE A 212 -22.00 9.78 17.53
CA PHE A 212 -21.44 10.35 16.29
C PHE A 212 -19.93 10.40 16.32
N LEU A 213 -19.31 10.73 17.45
CA LEU A 213 -17.87 10.74 17.59
C LEU A 213 -17.29 9.32 17.38
N ILE A 214 -17.83 8.32 18.06
CA ILE A 214 -17.37 6.93 17.94
C ILE A 214 -17.53 6.44 16.52
N CYS A 215 -18.67 6.64 15.88
CA CYS A 215 -18.91 6.21 14.51
C CYS A 215 -18.01 6.94 13.50
N SER A 216 -17.80 8.25 13.67
CA SER A 216 -16.91 9.02 12.78
C SER A 216 -15.44 8.56 12.91
N LEU A 217 -14.99 8.25 14.13
CA LEU A 217 -13.66 7.68 14.36
C LEU A 217 -13.53 6.26 13.79
N ALA A 218 -14.57 5.44 13.88
CA ALA A 218 -14.57 4.09 13.30
C ALA A 218 -14.41 4.14 11.76
N ILE A 219 -15.16 5.04 11.09
CA ILE A 219 -15.04 5.24 9.64
C ILE A 219 -13.68 5.86 9.29
N GLY A 220 -13.21 6.84 10.07
CA GLY A 220 -11.87 7.39 9.94
C GLY A 220 -10.78 6.31 10.04
N GLY A 221 -10.94 5.36 10.97
CA GLY A 221 -10.08 4.19 11.11
C GLY A 221 -10.08 3.27 9.88
N ALA A 222 -11.25 3.03 9.28
CA ALA A 222 -11.34 2.28 8.03
C ALA A 222 -10.62 2.99 6.87
N ILE A 223 -10.79 4.30 6.76
CA ILE A 223 -10.06 5.12 5.77
C ILE A 223 -8.54 5.11 6.04
N PHE A 224 -8.15 5.17 7.31
CA PHE A 224 -6.73 5.02 7.70
C PHE A 224 -6.14 3.71 7.19
N LEU A 225 -6.81 2.58 7.41
CA LEU A 225 -6.36 1.28 6.93
C LEU A 225 -6.23 1.23 5.41
N ILE A 226 -7.18 1.81 4.67
CA ILE A 226 -7.11 1.89 3.21
C ILE A 226 -5.88 2.68 2.76
N LEU A 227 -5.66 3.88 3.34
CA LEU A 227 -4.54 4.74 2.98
C LEU A 227 -3.19 4.17 3.39
N GLU A 228 -3.14 3.39 4.45
CA GLU A 228 -1.92 2.76 4.94
C GLU A 228 -1.54 1.57 4.07
N MET A 229 -2.51 0.72 3.70
CA MET A 229 -2.27 -0.39 2.77
C MET A 229 -1.93 0.07 1.34
N ASP A 230 -2.31 1.29 0.97
CA ASP A 230 -1.95 1.90 -0.33
C ASP A 230 -0.48 2.37 -0.39
N ARG A 231 0.27 2.28 0.73
CA ARG A 231 1.69 2.63 0.85
C ARG A 231 2.48 1.52 1.53
N PRO A 232 2.66 0.39 0.87
CA PRO A 232 3.15 -0.83 1.51
C PRO A 232 4.60 -0.78 1.99
N LEU A 233 5.42 0.15 1.51
CA LEU A 233 6.80 0.34 1.93
C LEU A 233 7.00 1.50 2.91
N ASP A 234 6.00 2.38 3.01
CA ASP A 234 6.02 3.57 3.88
C ASP A 234 4.88 3.46 4.92
N GLY A 235 5.04 4.05 6.08
CA GLY A 235 3.97 4.19 7.07
C GLY A 235 4.08 3.22 8.25
N VAL A 236 2.95 2.96 8.93
CA VAL A 236 2.88 2.11 10.14
C VAL A 236 2.77 0.62 9.77
N MET A 237 2.09 0.32 8.66
CA MET A 237 1.89 -1.05 8.16
C MET A 237 2.87 -1.38 7.02
N GLN A 238 4.17 -1.31 7.30
CA GLN A 238 5.19 -1.64 6.31
C GLN A 238 5.29 -3.14 6.06
N ILE A 239 5.54 -3.52 4.80
CA ILE A 239 5.95 -4.88 4.45
C ILE A 239 7.34 -5.14 5.05
N SER A 240 7.50 -6.32 5.62
CA SER A 240 8.74 -6.71 6.30
C SER A 240 9.92 -6.79 5.33
N SER A 241 11.07 -6.25 5.73
CA SER A 241 12.36 -6.40 5.05
C SER A 241 12.94 -7.81 5.19
N TRP A 242 12.38 -8.63 6.09
CA TRP A 242 12.92 -9.95 6.44
C TRP A 242 13.23 -10.86 5.23
N PRO A 243 12.41 -10.97 4.18
CA PRO A 243 12.74 -11.81 3.01
C PRO A 243 14.04 -11.37 2.32
N MET A 244 14.24 -10.06 2.21
CA MET A 244 15.43 -9.47 1.59
C MET A 244 16.66 -9.58 2.51
N GLU A 245 16.50 -9.37 3.80
CA GLU A 245 17.55 -9.57 4.81
C GLU A 245 17.99 -11.03 4.86
N ASN A 246 17.03 -11.97 4.76
CA ASN A 246 17.32 -13.38 4.71
C ASN A 246 18.08 -13.77 3.43
N ALA A 247 17.68 -13.25 2.27
CA ALA A 247 18.42 -13.44 1.03
C ALA A 247 19.86 -12.94 1.15
N LEU A 248 20.06 -11.73 1.71
CA LEU A 248 21.39 -11.16 1.94
C LEU A 248 22.23 -11.99 2.93
N ALA A 249 21.62 -12.53 3.98
CA ALA A 249 22.32 -13.37 4.97
C ALA A 249 22.87 -14.66 4.37
N HIS A 250 22.26 -15.18 3.29
CA HIS A 250 22.74 -16.35 2.55
C HIS A 250 23.77 -16.02 1.47
N MET A 251 24.03 -14.71 1.20
CA MET A 251 25.09 -14.26 0.28
C MET A 251 26.46 -14.22 0.97
N ILE A 252 26.81 -15.30 1.66
CA ILE A 252 28.14 -15.53 2.22
C ILE A 252 28.84 -16.49 1.27
N TRP A 253 30.00 -16.06 0.79
CA TRP A 253 30.85 -16.85 -0.13
C TRP A 253 31.58 -17.97 0.62
#